data_6c58c0810c1aa20e32ccb15839662a51
#
_entry.id   6c58c0810c1aa20e32ccb15839662a51
#
_cell.length_a   1.000
_cell.length_b   1.000
_cell.length_c   1.000
_cell.angle_alpha   90.00
_cell.angle_beta   90.00
_cell.angle_gamma   90.00
#
_symmetry.space_group_name_H-M   'P 1'
#
loop_
_entity.id
_entity.type
_entity.pdbx_description
1 polymer ?
#
loop_
_entity_poly.entity_id
_entity_poly.type
_entity_poly.pdbx_seq_one_letter_code
_entity_poly.pdbx_strand_id
1 'polypeptide(L)'
;MLITLEGPEGSGKTSHIKPLAGWLAAQGHRVFVTREPGGTDIGEQIRAVIHDLGNTAMHPRTETLLYQAARAQIVEQVIRPRLAAGEIVLCDRYFDSTIAYQGYGHQ
;
A
#
# COMPACT_ATOMS: atom_id res chain seq x y z
N MET A 1 -9.56 8.86 -9.69
CA MET A 1 -8.93 7.67 -10.29
C MET A 1 -7.88 7.10 -9.36
N LEU A 2 -7.92 5.83 -9.13
CA LEU A 2 -6.93 5.13 -8.31
C LEU A 2 -6.00 4.34 -9.23
N ILE A 3 -4.70 4.58 -9.11
CA ILE A 3 -3.66 3.84 -9.83
C ILE A 3 -2.77 3.17 -8.80
N THR A 4 -2.59 1.87 -8.92
CA THR A 4 -1.79 1.08 -7.98
C THR A 4 -0.60 0.47 -8.70
N LEU A 5 0.60 0.64 -8.14
CA LEU A 5 1.80 -0.06 -8.58
C LEU A 5 2.13 -1.09 -7.52
N GLU A 6 2.12 -2.36 -7.91
CA GLU A 6 2.30 -3.48 -7.00
C GLU A 6 3.61 -4.21 -7.25
N GLY A 7 4.18 -4.76 -6.19
CA GLY A 7 5.38 -5.57 -6.28
C GLY A 7 6.06 -5.72 -4.94
N PRO A 8 7.03 -6.66 -4.85
CA PRO A 8 7.84 -6.78 -3.65
C PRO A 8 8.64 -5.50 -3.40
N GLU A 9 8.92 -5.22 -2.12
CA GLU A 9 9.78 -4.10 -1.77
C GLU A 9 11.14 -4.30 -2.42
N GLY A 10 11.68 -3.23 -2.99
CA GLY A 10 12.96 -3.29 -3.69
C GLY A 10 12.87 -3.74 -5.14
N SER A 11 11.67 -3.91 -5.70
CA SER A 11 11.49 -4.36 -7.09
C SER A 11 11.73 -3.28 -8.14
N GLY A 12 12.02 -2.05 -7.71
CA GLY A 12 12.25 -0.94 -8.64
C GLY A 12 11.00 -0.15 -8.99
N LYS A 13 9.81 -0.57 -8.55
CA LYS A 13 8.57 0.14 -8.85
C LYS A 13 8.56 1.59 -8.35
N THR A 14 9.27 1.87 -7.26
CA THR A 14 9.36 3.20 -6.68
C THR A 14 9.97 4.20 -7.65
N SER A 15 10.87 3.75 -8.53
CA SER A 15 11.49 4.64 -9.51
C SER A 15 10.50 5.12 -10.58
N HIS A 16 9.33 4.51 -10.68
CA HIS A 16 8.32 4.89 -11.66
C HIS A 16 7.25 5.82 -11.09
N ILE A 17 7.08 5.83 -9.76
CA ILE A 17 6.00 6.60 -9.13
C ILE A 17 6.22 8.11 -9.27
N LYS A 18 7.41 8.61 -8.96
CA LYS A 18 7.69 10.03 -9.02
C LYS A 18 7.57 10.60 -10.45
N PRO A 19 8.15 9.96 -11.47
CA PRO A 19 7.95 10.42 -12.84
C PRO A 19 6.49 10.40 -13.27
N LEU A 20 5.74 9.38 -12.91
CA LEU A 20 4.32 9.28 -13.24
C LEU A 20 3.52 10.38 -12.55
N ALA A 21 3.76 10.62 -11.26
CA ALA A 21 3.09 11.67 -10.52
C ALA A 21 3.37 13.04 -11.15
N GLY A 22 4.62 13.30 -11.53
CA GLY A 22 5.00 14.53 -12.17
C GLY A 22 4.33 14.73 -13.52
N TRP A 23 4.25 13.66 -14.32
CA TRP A 23 3.60 13.71 -15.61
C TRP A 23 2.11 14.02 -15.47
N LEU A 24 1.43 13.35 -14.53
CA LEU A 24 0.00 13.58 -14.29
C LEU A 24 -0.25 15.01 -13.80
N ALA A 25 0.60 15.51 -12.91
CA ALA A 25 0.48 16.88 -12.42
C ALA A 25 0.65 17.88 -13.55
N ALA A 26 1.57 17.62 -14.48
CA ALA A 26 1.79 18.48 -15.63
C ALA A 26 0.58 18.50 -16.57
N GLN A 27 -0.26 17.46 -16.55
CA GLN A 27 -1.51 17.41 -17.30
C GLN A 27 -2.65 18.14 -16.61
N GLY A 28 -2.40 18.77 -15.47
CA GLY A 28 -3.41 19.55 -14.75
C GLY A 28 -4.17 18.76 -13.69
N HIS A 29 -3.74 17.55 -13.36
CA HIS A 29 -4.40 16.74 -12.34
C HIS A 29 -3.82 17.01 -10.96
N ARG A 30 -4.68 16.93 -9.94
CA ARG A 30 -4.21 16.89 -8.56
C ARG A 30 -3.90 15.45 -8.23
N VAL A 31 -2.66 15.20 -7.79
CA VAL A 31 -2.15 13.85 -7.57
C VAL A 31 -1.75 13.69 -6.11
N PHE A 32 -2.24 12.63 -5.48
CA PHE A 32 -1.83 12.25 -4.13
C PHE A 32 -1.13 10.91 -4.19
N VAL A 33 0.09 10.85 -3.65
CA VAL A 33 0.88 9.63 -3.63
C VAL A 33 0.86 9.05 -2.22
N THR A 34 0.52 7.77 -2.10
CA THR A 34 0.53 7.07 -0.82
C THR A 34 1.11 5.67 -1.00
N ARG A 35 1.15 4.91 0.08
CA ARG A 35 1.72 3.56 0.05
C ARG A 35 0.92 2.61 0.92
N GLU A 36 1.00 1.32 0.59
CA GLU A 36 0.42 0.23 1.38
C GLU A 36 1.47 -0.87 1.57
N PRO A 37 1.54 -1.50 2.74
CA PRO A 37 0.77 -1.21 3.94
C PRO A 37 1.28 0.06 4.62
N GLY A 38 0.39 0.78 5.30
CA GLY A 38 0.75 2.02 5.97
C GLY A 38 -0.05 3.19 5.43
N GLY A 39 0.56 4.38 5.37
CA GLY A 39 -0.08 5.58 4.85
C GLY A 39 -1.01 6.28 5.83
N THR A 40 -1.27 5.69 7.00
CA THR A 40 -2.01 6.27 8.11
C THR A 40 -1.29 5.93 9.39
N ASP A 41 -1.59 6.66 10.48
CA ASP A 41 -0.95 6.36 11.78
C ASP A 41 -1.25 4.93 12.22
N ILE A 42 -2.50 4.49 12.09
CA ILE A 42 -2.88 3.13 12.46
C ILE A 42 -2.22 2.13 11.52
N GLY A 43 -2.22 2.39 10.23
CA GLY A 43 -1.58 1.53 9.25
C GLY A 43 -0.09 1.38 9.47
N GLU A 44 0.59 2.45 9.87
CA GLU A 44 2.02 2.39 10.17
C GLU A 44 2.31 1.54 11.42
N GLN A 45 1.44 1.59 12.42
CA GLN A 45 1.56 0.72 13.59
C GLN A 45 1.39 -0.75 13.20
N ILE A 46 0.43 -1.04 12.33
CA ILE A 46 0.22 -2.40 11.82
C ILE A 46 1.43 -2.86 11.03
N ARG A 47 1.97 -1.99 10.18
CA ARG A 47 3.17 -2.28 9.40
C ARG A 47 4.35 -2.62 10.31
N ALA A 48 4.50 -1.89 11.41
CA ALA A 48 5.56 -2.15 12.38
C ALA A 48 5.44 -3.55 12.98
N VAL A 49 4.21 -3.99 13.28
CA VAL A 49 3.98 -5.37 13.78
C VAL A 49 4.39 -6.40 12.73
N ILE A 50 4.01 -6.19 11.47
CA ILE A 50 4.32 -7.11 10.38
C ILE A 50 5.83 -7.26 10.20
N HIS A 51 6.57 -6.16 10.26
CA HIS A 51 8.00 -6.14 9.97
C HIS A 51 8.89 -6.32 11.20
N ASP A 52 8.31 -6.54 12.37
CA ASP A 52 9.08 -6.76 13.59
C ASP A 52 9.73 -8.14 13.55
N LEU A 53 11.05 -8.16 13.53
CA LEU A 53 11.81 -9.41 13.47
C LEU A 53 11.64 -10.28 14.70
N GLY A 54 11.17 -9.71 15.82
CA GLY A 54 10.85 -10.47 17.02
C GLY A 54 9.57 -11.29 16.91
N ASN A 55 8.72 -11.01 15.93
CA ASN A 55 7.45 -11.69 15.74
C ASN A 55 7.62 -12.97 14.91
N THR A 56 8.50 -13.88 15.36
CA THR A 56 8.84 -15.08 14.61
C THR A 56 7.73 -16.12 14.60
N ALA A 57 6.79 -16.05 15.53
CA ALA A 57 5.68 -16.96 15.61
C ALA A 57 4.44 -16.53 14.81
N MET A 58 4.56 -15.43 14.07
CA MET A 58 3.41 -14.92 13.32
C MET A 58 3.03 -15.88 12.21
N HIS A 59 1.78 -16.33 12.24
CA HIS A 59 1.23 -17.22 11.22
C HIS A 59 1.01 -16.42 9.92
N PRO A 60 1.25 -17.03 8.73
CA PRO A 60 1.02 -16.34 7.46
C PRO A 60 -0.39 -15.76 7.32
N ARG A 61 -1.39 -16.45 7.86
CA ARG A 61 -2.76 -15.93 7.84
C ARG A 61 -2.90 -14.65 8.66
N THR A 62 -2.21 -14.57 9.80
CA THR A 62 -2.18 -13.37 10.62
C THR A 62 -1.56 -12.20 9.85
N GLU A 63 -0.45 -12.44 9.17
CA GLU A 63 0.17 -11.40 8.36
C GLU A 63 -0.78 -10.90 7.28
N THR A 64 -1.46 -11.80 6.58
CA THR A 64 -2.41 -11.43 5.54
C THR A 64 -3.52 -10.55 6.11
N LEU A 65 -4.06 -10.92 7.26
CA LEU A 65 -5.12 -10.14 7.91
C LEU A 65 -4.62 -8.76 8.36
N LEU A 66 -3.38 -8.68 8.82
CA LEU A 66 -2.80 -7.39 9.20
C LEU A 66 -2.64 -6.48 7.98
N TYR A 67 -2.19 -7.02 6.84
CA TYR A 67 -2.14 -6.23 5.60
C TYR A 67 -3.52 -5.75 5.19
N GLN A 68 -4.54 -6.61 5.29
CA GLN A 68 -5.91 -6.23 4.97
C GLN A 68 -6.44 -5.15 5.92
N ALA A 69 -6.08 -5.23 7.21
CA ALA A 69 -6.48 -4.22 8.19
C ALA A 69 -5.85 -2.86 7.86
N ALA A 70 -4.57 -2.83 7.53
CA ALA A 70 -3.89 -1.60 7.14
C ALA A 70 -4.51 -1.00 5.88
N ARG A 71 -4.86 -1.85 4.91
CA ARG A 71 -5.51 -1.42 3.68
C ARG A 71 -6.90 -0.84 3.95
N ALA A 72 -7.68 -1.49 4.81
CA ALA A 72 -9.01 -0.98 5.15
C ALA A 72 -8.91 0.43 5.73
N GLN A 73 -7.91 0.66 6.58
CA GLN A 73 -7.73 1.97 7.20
C GLN A 73 -7.38 3.05 6.17
N ILE A 74 -6.42 2.78 5.28
CA ILE A 74 -6.02 3.79 4.30
C ILE A 74 -7.13 4.05 3.27
N VAL A 75 -7.87 3.01 2.89
CA VAL A 75 -8.98 3.18 1.95
C VAL A 75 -10.03 4.13 2.53
N GLU A 76 -10.46 3.90 3.75
CA GLU A 76 -11.52 4.71 4.35
C GLU A 76 -11.04 6.09 4.76
N GLN A 77 -9.83 6.20 5.30
CA GLN A 77 -9.33 7.46 5.85
C GLN A 77 -8.76 8.39 4.78
N VAL A 78 -8.14 7.85 3.74
CA VAL A 78 -7.35 8.64 2.80
C VAL A 78 -7.85 8.50 1.37
N ILE A 79 -7.94 7.27 0.86
CA ILE A 79 -8.16 7.05 -0.56
C ILE A 79 -9.55 7.51 -0.99
N ARG A 80 -10.61 7.07 -0.30
CA ARG A 80 -11.97 7.45 -0.66
C ARG A 80 -12.20 8.95 -0.61
N PRO A 81 -11.77 9.67 0.47
CA PRO A 81 -11.95 11.13 0.49
C PRO A 81 -11.21 11.84 -0.63
N ARG A 82 -10.01 11.38 -0.98
CA ARG A 82 -9.23 12.00 -2.06
C ARG A 82 -9.88 11.77 -3.43
N LEU A 83 -10.36 10.55 -3.66
CA LEU A 83 -11.07 10.25 -4.90
C LEU A 83 -12.35 11.07 -5.02
N ALA A 84 -13.07 11.22 -3.91
CA ALA A 84 -14.29 12.02 -3.88
C ALA A 84 -14.00 13.50 -4.17
N ALA A 85 -12.81 13.97 -3.83
CA ALA A 85 -12.36 15.33 -4.11
C ALA A 85 -11.87 15.52 -5.55
N GLY A 86 -11.90 14.48 -6.37
CA GLY A 86 -11.48 14.54 -7.77
C GLY A 86 -9.98 14.37 -7.98
N GLU A 87 -9.24 13.94 -6.98
CA GLU A 87 -7.81 13.72 -7.10
C GLU A 87 -7.50 12.37 -7.73
N ILE A 88 -6.34 12.26 -8.35
CA ILE A 88 -5.77 10.97 -8.74
C ILE A 88 -4.93 10.48 -7.58
N VAL A 89 -5.18 9.26 -7.13
CA VAL A 89 -4.42 8.63 -6.05
C VAL A 89 -3.49 7.60 -6.67
N LEU A 90 -2.17 7.79 -6.46
CA LEU A 90 -1.15 6.83 -6.83
C LEU A 90 -0.76 6.06 -5.57
N CYS A 91 -1.00 4.76 -5.58
CA CYS A 91 -0.72 3.91 -4.43
C CYS A 91 0.45 2.99 -4.73
N ASP A 92 1.53 3.14 -3.96
CA ASP A 92 2.64 2.21 -3.98
C ASP A 92 2.30 1.07 -3.03
N ARG A 93 1.92 -0.07 -3.61
CA ARG A 93 1.53 -1.25 -2.84
C ARG A 93 2.64 -2.28 -2.94
N TYR A 94 3.33 -2.54 -1.84
CA TYR A 94 4.36 -3.55 -1.82
C TYR A 94 3.99 -4.65 -0.83
N PHE A 95 4.59 -5.82 -1.06
CA PHE A 95 4.35 -6.99 -0.24
C PHE A 95 5.62 -7.83 -0.21
N ASP A 96 5.73 -8.68 0.82
CA ASP A 96 6.71 -9.74 0.84
C ASP A 96 6.21 -10.85 -0.08
N SER A 97 7.04 -11.30 -1.02
CA SER A 97 6.60 -12.29 -2.00
C SER A 97 6.22 -13.62 -1.35
N THR A 98 6.84 -13.96 -0.21
CA THR A 98 6.45 -15.16 0.54
C THR A 98 5.05 -15.01 1.10
N ILE A 99 4.74 -13.85 1.67
CA ILE A 99 3.40 -13.55 2.21
C ILE A 99 2.36 -13.62 1.09
N ALA A 100 2.64 -13.00 -0.05
CA ALA A 100 1.71 -13.00 -1.16
C ALA A 100 1.41 -14.41 -1.65
N TYR A 101 2.44 -15.25 -1.79
CA TYR A 101 2.28 -16.62 -2.20
C TYR A 101 1.43 -17.41 -1.23
N GLN A 102 1.73 -17.29 0.07
CA GLN A 102 0.98 -18.01 1.11
C GLN A 102 -0.46 -17.50 1.20
N GLY A 103 -0.67 -16.21 1.04
CA GLY A 103 -2.00 -15.63 1.04
C GLY A 103 -2.88 -16.21 -0.07
N TYR A 104 -2.35 -16.29 -1.27
CA TYR A 104 -3.08 -16.90 -2.38
C TYR A 104 -3.25 -18.40 -2.20
N GLY A 105 -2.27 -19.06 -1.61
CA GLY A 105 -2.34 -20.50 -1.37
C GLY A 105 -3.42 -20.89 -0.36
N HIS A 106 -3.89 -19.97 0.46
CA HIS A 106 -4.92 -20.20 1.46
C HIS A 106 -6.31 -19.79 1.01
N GLN A 107 -6.41 -19.26 -0.17
CA GLN A 107 -7.69 -18.92 -0.77
C GLN A 107 -8.23 -20.10 -1.55
#